data_034f9b2e85dc5cb2847091a532fb2c95
#
_entry.id   034f9b2e85dc5cb2847091a532fb2c95
#
_cell.length_a   1.000
_cell.length_b   1.000
_cell.length_c   1.000
_cell.angle_alpha   90.00
_cell.angle_beta   90.00
_cell.angle_gamma   90.00
#
_symmetry.space_group_name_H-M   'P 1'
#
loop_
_entity.id
_entity.type
_entity.pdbx_description
1 polymer ?
#
loop_
_entity_poly.entity_id
_entity_poly.type
_entity_poly.pdbx_seq_one_letter_code
_entity_poly.pdbx_strand_id
1 'polypeptide(L)'
;RQVKKEGNLMKLNKEDLLLYGVTDSKYLKGRKMSELVEEAILGGVTMIQLREKEMTHESFKQEALDVQSVCQKHHVPLIINDDVELCKVIDADGVYIGQDDLNLKEARKILGEDKIIGVSAHNYEEAKIALENGADYLGVGAIFATQTKDDAQNISMETLNEICQKVDIPVVAIGGINQVNILEFMGVAIDGVAIVSSIFGSNDIQKASSLLKDKIQRVIFNKMPTCLTIAGSDSSGGAGIQADLKTMLANRVYAMSVIAALTAQNTTGVDTIYDVDASFVASQMDSVFTDIYPMAVKIGMVSQKEVILSISGKLKQYHARNIVVDPVMAVSYTHLTLPT
;
A
#
# COMPACT_ATOMS: atom_id res chain seq x y z
N ARG A 1 3.80 -19.11 -5.42
CA ARG A 1 4.65 -20.33 -5.37
C ARG A 1 4.95 -20.62 -3.93
N GLN A 2 4.41 -21.69 -3.37
CA GLN A 2 4.83 -22.23 -2.07
C GLN A 2 6.26 -22.74 -2.23
N VAL A 3 7.21 -22.11 -1.55
CA VAL A 3 8.56 -22.67 -1.41
C VAL A 3 8.49 -23.65 -0.24
N LYS A 4 8.21 -24.91 -0.52
CA LYS A 4 8.46 -26.00 0.43
C LYS A 4 9.96 -26.20 0.53
N LYS A 5 10.58 -25.76 1.60
CA LYS A 5 11.75 -26.45 2.17
C LYS A 5 11.21 -27.70 2.87
N GLU A 6 11.67 -28.86 2.44
CA GLU A 6 11.31 -30.14 3.03
C GLU A 6 11.56 -30.11 4.55
N GLY A 7 10.51 -30.29 5.34
CA GLY A 7 10.59 -30.66 6.74
C GLY A 7 10.28 -29.62 7.82
N ASN A 8 10.00 -28.31 7.51
CA ASN A 8 9.59 -27.35 8.53
C ASN A 8 8.27 -26.64 8.11
N LEU A 9 7.28 -26.64 9.00
CA LEU A 9 6.16 -25.70 8.91
C LEU A 9 6.76 -24.28 8.80
N MET A 10 6.33 -23.51 7.81
CA MET A 10 6.75 -22.11 7.72
C MET A 10 6.25 -21.39 8.99
N LYS A 11 7.17 -20.86 9.78
CA LYS A 11 6.89 -20.11 11.02
C LYS A 11 6.17 -18.78 10.78
N LEU A 12 6.18 -18.28 9.55
CA LEU A 12 5.52 -17.04 9.11
C LEU A 12 4.75 -17.30 7.80
N ASN A 13 3.44 -17.02 7.79
CA ASN A 13 2.64 -17.01 6.58
C ASN A 13 2.59 -15.59 6.01
N LYS A 14 2.56 -15.45 4.68
CA LYS A 14 2.42 -14.13 4.05
C LYS A 14 1.14 -13.41 4.46
N GLU A 15 0.08 -14.16 4.75
CA GLU A 15 -1.20 -13.62 5.21
C GLU A 15 -1.11 -12.95 6.59
N ASP A 16 -0.16 -13.37 7.43
CA ASP A 16 0.11 -12.74 8.72
C ASP A 16 0.63 -11.31 8.57
N LEU A 17 1.30 -11.00 7.46
CA LEU A 17 1.86 -9.68 7.17
C LEU A 17 0.88 -8.71 6.52
N LEU A 18 -0.32 -9.15 6.14
CA LEU A 18 -1.26 -8.38 5.32
C LEU A 18 -1.58 -7.00 5.92
N LEU A 19 -2.00 -6.96 7.18
CA LEU A 19 -2.24 -5.73 7.93
C LEU A 19 -1.54 -5.82 9.28
N TYR A 20 -0.40 -5.19 9.38
CA TYR A 20 0.50 -5.26 10.52
C TYR A 20 0.32 -4.01 11.40
N GLY A 21 -0.24 -4.18 12.59
CA GLY A 21 -0.42 -3.10 13.56
C GLY A 21 0.84 -2.90 14.41
N VAL A 22 1.42 -1.70 14.38
CA VAL A 22 2.57 -1.33 15.22
C VAL A 22 2.07 -0.37 16.30
N THR A 23 2.26 -0.71 17.58
CA THR A 23 1.77 0.08 18.70
C THR A 23 2.62 1.32 18.99
N ASP A 24 2.03 2.29 19.69
CA ASP A 24 2.72 3.47 20.19
C ASP A 24 1.94 4.00 21.41
N SER A 25 2.59 4.05 22.57
CA SER A 25 1.98 4.45 23.87
C SER A 25 1.33 5.82 23.87
N LYS A 26 1.76 6.73 22.97
CA LYS A 26 1.12 8.06 22.84
C LYS A 26 -0.39 8.01 22.49
N TYR A 27 -0.88 6.86 21.99
CA TYR A 27 -2.29 6.68 21.62
C TYR A 27 -3.14 6.03 22.72
N LEU A 28 -2.58 5.66 23.86
CA LEU A 28 -3.28 4.99 24.96
C LEU A 28 -4.49 5.80 25.48
N LYS A 29 -4.37 7.12 25.60
CA LYS A 29 -5.46 8.00 26.12
C LYS A 29 -6.07 7.49 27.44
N GLY A 30 -5.26 6.89 28.32
CA GLY A 30 -5.67 6.32 29.60
C GLY A 30 -6.24 4.91 29.55
N ARG A 31 -6.19 4.23 28.41
CA ARG A 31 -6.59 2.85 28.19
C ARG A 31 -5.38 1.92 28.29
N LYS A 32 -5.60 0.62 28.36
CA LYS A 32 -4.53 -0.39 28.29
C LYS A 32 -4.19 -0.71 26.84
N MET A 33 -2.90 -0.97 26.55
CA MET A 33 -2.47 -1.36 25.22
C MET A 33 -3.16 -2.63 24.74
N SER A 34 -3.37 -3.60 25.62
CA SER A 34 -4.08 -4.84 25.30
C SER A 34 -5.53 -4.62 24.81
N GLU A 35 -6.22 -3.59 25.30
CA GLU A 35 -7.58 -3.23 24.80
C GLU A 35 -7.53 -2.67 23.38
N LEU A 36 -6.56 -1.77 23.11
CA LEU A 36 -6.38 -1.18 21.77
C LEU A 36 -5.99 -2.26 20.75
N VAL A 37 -5.12 -3.17 21.15
CA VAL A 37 -4.69 -4.32 20.33
C VAL A 37 -5.86 -5.24 20.03
N GLU A 38 -6.72 -5.55 21.01
CA GLU A 38 -7.88 -6.39 20.78
C GLU A 38 -8.87 -5.76 19.78
N GLU A 39 -9.15 -4.46 19.89
CA GLU A 39 -9.97 -3.74 18.90
C GLU A 39 -9.33 -3.78 17.48
N ALA A 40 -8.03 -3.61 17.40
CA ALA A 40 -7.32 -3.67 16.12
C ALA A 40 -7.41 -5.07 15.47
N ILE A 41 -7.23 -6.13 16.27
CA ILE A 41 -7.36 -7.52 15.81
C ILE A 41 -8.81 -7.84 15.40
N LEU A 42 -9.80 -7.42 16.17
CA LEU A 42 -11.21 -7.58 15.81
C LEU A 42 -11.57 -6.81 14.53
N GLY A 43 -10.88 -5.71 14.23
CA GLY A 43 -10.97 -5.00 12.97
C GLY A 43 -10.19 -5.66 11.83
N GLY A 44 -9.41 -6.70 12.12
CA GLY A 44 -8.76 -7.52 11.11
C GLY A 44 -7.26 -7.31 10.95
N VAL A 45 -6.59 -6.69 11.91
CA VAL A 45 -5.12 -6.72 11.99
C VAL A 45 -4.65 -8.17 12.09
N THR A 46 -3.61 -8.52 11.32
CA THR A 46 -3.14 -9.90 11.14
C THR A 46 -1.82 -10.19 11.86
N MET A 47 -1.10 -9.16 12.30
CA MET A 47 0.12 -9.24 13.10
C MET A 47 0.23 -8.00 13.98
N ILE A 48 0.75 -8.14 15.18
CA ILE A 48 1.01 -7.02 16.11
C ILE A 48 2.52 -6.89 16.37
N GLN A 49 3.01 -5.66 16.29
CA GLN A 49 4.32 -5.29 16.83
C GLN A 49 4.11 -4.42 18.07
N LEU A 50 4.56 -4.92 19.20
CA LEU A 50 4.57 -4.14 20.42
C LEU A 50 5.85 -3.31 20.48
N ARG A 51 5.69 -1.98 20.39
CA ARG A 51 6.77 -1.01 20.40
C ARG A 51 6.57 -0.04 21.54
N GLU A 52 7.57 0.01 22.43
CA GLU A 52 7.61 0.89 23.58
C GLU A 52 9.02 1.50 23.74
N LYS A 53 9.11 2.80 24.04
CA LYS A 53 10.40 3.51 24.14
C LYS A 53 10.64 4.17 25.52
N GLU A 54 9.61 4.34 26.32
CA GLU A 54 9.68 5.18 27.51
C GLU A 54 9.39 4.42 28.81
N MET A 55 9.03 3.12 28.74
CA MET A 55 8.74 2.31 29.91
C MET A 55 10.01 1.71 30.53
N THR A 56 9.91 1.41 31.83
CA THR A 56 10.91 0.54 32.47
C THR A 56 10.79 -0.88 31.93
N HIS A 57 11.88 -1.64 31.95
CA HIS A 57 11.89 -3.03 31.45
C HIS A 57 10.81 -3.91 32.11
N GLU A 58 10.59 -3.76 33.41
CA GLU A 58 9.57 -4.55 34.15
C GLU A 58 8.13 -4.16 33.73
N SER A 59 7.85 -2.86 33.54
CA SER A 59 6.55 -2.39 33.06
C SER A 59 6.31 -2.83 31.62
N PHE A 60 7.33 -2.78 30.77
CA PHE A 60 7.25 -3.24 29.38
C PHE A 60 7.00 -4.75 29.31
N LYS A 61 7.67 -5.54 30.16
CA LYS A 61 7.43 -6.98 30.26
C LYS A 61 5.99 -7.30 30.65
N GLN A 62 5.44 -6.59 31.64
CA GLN A 62 4.05 -6.82 32.05
C GLN A 62 3.06 -6.45 30.94
N GLU A 63 3.25 -5.32 30.26
CA GLU A 63 2.45 -4.94 29.11
C GLU A 63 2.55 -5.96 27.98
N ALA A 64 3.74 -6.45 27.69
CA ALA A 64 3.98 -7.46 26.67
C ALA A 64 3.24 -8.77 26.95
N LEU A 65 3.18 -9.21 28.22
CA LEU A 65 2.42 -10.40 28.64
C LEU A 65 0.90 -10.16 28.49
N ASP A 66 0.41 -8.98 28.85
CA ASP A 66 -1.02 -8.63 28.69
C ASP A 66 -1.42 -8.63 27.20
N VAL A 67 -0.60 -8.02 26.33
CA VAL A 67 -0.80 -8.01 24.88
C VAL A 67 -0.67 -9.41 24.29
N GLN A 68 0.33 -10.21 24.73
CA GLN A 68 0.51 -11.58 24.28
C GLN A 68 -0.73 -12.45 24.54
N SER A 69 -1.35 -12.29 25.72
CA SER A 69 -2.58 -13.00 26.06
C SER A 69 -3.71 -12.73 25.05
N VAL A 70 -3.84 -11.46 24.61
CA VAL A 70 -4.82 -11.07 23.58
C VAL A 70 -4.44 -11.67 22.23
N CYS A 71 -3.18 -11.56 21.83
CA CYS A 71 -2.69 -12.09 20.55
C CYS A 71 -2.91 -13.61 20.46
N GLN A 72 -2.58 -14.36 21.52
CA GLN A 72 -2.79 -15.81 21.59
C GLN A 72 -4.27 -16.19 21.52
N LYS A 73 -5.15 -15.48 22.23
CA LYS A 73 -6.62 -15.67 22.18
C LYS A 73 -7.18 -15.60 20.76
N HIS A 74 -6.62 -14.73 19.94
CA HIS A 74 -7.07 -14.49 18.57
C HIS A 74 -6.17 -15.12 17.48
N HIS A 75 -5.15 -15.88 17.88
CA HIS A 75 -4.19 -16.52 16.98
C HIS A 75 -3.48 -15.54 16.03
N VAL A 76 -3.10 -14.36 16.56
CA VAL A 76 -2.36 -13.32 15.84
C VAL A 76 -0.93 -13.29 16.37
N PRO A 77 0.10 -13.35 15.51
CA PRO A 77 1.50 -13.29 15.95
C PRO A 77 1.84 -11.99 16.66
N LEU A 78 2.61 -12.10 17.76
CA LEU A 78 3.17 -10.98 18.50
C LEU A 78 4.67 -10.84 18.22
N ILE A 79 5.06 -9.68 17.73
CA ILE A 79 6.45 -9.28 17.47
C ILE A 79 6.86 -8.22 18.49
N ILE A 80 8.00 -8.42 19.16
CA ILE A 80 8.58 -7.43 20.07
C ILE A 80 9.52 -6.52 19.29
N ASN A 81 9.40 -5.20 19.46
CA ASN A 81 10.29 -4.26 18.81
C ASN A 81 11.61 -4.13 19.59
N ASP A 82 12.76 -4.30 18.93
CA ASP A 82 14.15 -4.12 19.37
C ASP A 82 14.62 -5.06 20.51
N ASP A 83 13.76 -5.46 21.44
CA ASP A 83 14.13 -6.22 22.63
C ASP A 83 14.12 -7.75 22.42
N VAL A 84 15.27 -8.28 21.98
CA VAL A 84 15.48 -9.70 21.71
C VAL A 84 15.40 -10.55 22.99
N GLU A 85 15.91 -10.04 24.10
CA GLU A 85 15.88 -10.75 25.38
C GLU A 85 14.45 -10.84 25.94
N LEU A 86 13.67 -9.77 25.86
CA LEU A 86 12.27 -9.81 26.24
C LEU A 86 11.50 -10.82 25.39
N CYS A 87 11.70 -10.80 24.06
CA CYS A 87 11.09 -11.75 23.14
C CYS A 87 11.34 -13.21 23.60
N LYS A 88 12.58 -13.52 23.97
CA LYS A 88 12.96 -14.83 24.48
C LYS A 88 12.32 -15.17 25.83
N VAL A 89 12.33 -14.20 26.76
CA VAL A 89 11.84 -14.41 28.14
C VAL A 89 10.34 -14.68 28.19
N ILE A 90 9.54 -13.98 27.37
CA ILE A 90 8.08 -14.19 27.33
C ILE A 90 7.66 -15.21 26.27
N ASP A 91 8.62 -15.77 25.53
CA ASP A 91 8.37 -16.70 24.41
C ASP A 91 7.47 -16.12 23.31
N ALA A 92 7.63 -14.81 22.97
CA ALA A 92 6.90 -14.18 21.90
C ALA A 92 7.20 -14.84 20.53
N ASP A 93 6.35 -14.60 19.54
CA ASP A 93 6.48 -15.21 18.20
C ASP A 93 7.72 -14.71 17.44
N GLY A 94 8.16 -13.49 17.72
CA GLY A 94 9.35 -12.96 17.07
C GLY A 94 9.75 -11.55 17.53
N VAL A 95 10.77 -11.01 16.86
CA VAL A 95 11.33 -9.69 17.09
C VAL A 95 11.43 -8.91 15.78
N TYR A 96 11.34 -7.59 15.87
CA TYR A 96 11.63 -6.67 14.77
C TYR A 96 12.80 -5.79 15.15
N ILE A 97 13.85 -5.74 14.33
CA ILE A 97 15.08 -4.99 14.59
C ILE A 97 15.35 -3.95 13.50
N GLY A 98 15.81 -2.77 13.91
CA GLY A 98 16.30 -1.72 13.04
C GLY A 98 17.76 -1.93 12.63
N GLN A 99 18.30 -0.98 11.84
CA GLN A 99 19.69 -1.04 11.35
C GLN A 99 20.72 -0.78 12.45
N ASP A 100 20.35 0.02 13.45
CA ASP A 100 21.23 0.41 14.58
C ASP A 100 21.09 -0.51 15.80
N ASP A 101 20.20 -1.50 15.73
CA ASP A 101 19.91 -2.42 16.83
C ASP A 101 20.88 -3.61 16.85
N LEU A 102 20.57 -4.61 17.70
CA LEU A 102 21.35 -5.82 17.80
C LEU A 102 21.53 -6.49 16.42
N ASN A 103 22.76 -6.89 16.11
CA ASN A 103 23.07 -7.55 14.84
C ASN A 103 22.18 -8.80 14.64
N LEU A 104 21.56 -8.91 13.46
CA LEU A 104 20.64 -10.00 13.11
C LEU A 104 21.18 -11.40 13.39
N LYS A 105 22.49 -11.64 13.16
CA LYS A 105 23.12 -12.94 13.46
C LYS A 105 23.14 -13.25 14.95
N GLU A 106 23.31 -12.24 15.80
CA GLU A 106 23.28 -12.39 17.25
C GLU A 106 21.85 -12.63 17.73
N ALA A 107 20.88 -11.85 17.22
CA ALA A 107 19.47 -12.09 17.50
C ALA A 107 19.04 -13.53 17.13
N ARG A 108 19.48 -14.03 15.97
CA ARG A 108 19.20 -15.40 15.54
C ARG A 108 19.84 -16.45 16.46
N LYS A 109 21.06 -16.21 16.96
CA LYS A 109 21.72 -17.11 17.94
C LYS A 109 20.96 -17.17 19.27
N ILE A 110 20.41 -16.04 19.72
CA ILE A 110 19.66 -15.94 20.99
C ILE A 110 18.30 -16.62 20.87
N LEU A 111 17.57 -16.37 19.78
CA LEU A 111 16.19 -16.78 19.57
C LEU A 111 16.05 -18.18 18.94
N GLY A 112 17.07 -18.66 18.23
CA GLY A 112 17.00 -19.92 17.45
C GLY A 112 16.27 -19.73 16.11
N GLU A 113 16.07 -20.84 15.40
CA GLU A 113 15.51 -20.84 14.04
C GLU A 113 13.97 -20.72 14.01
N ASP A 114 13.29 -20.99 15.13
CA ASP A 114 11.82 -21.05 15.20
C ASP A 114 11.16 -19.69 15.39
N LYS A 115 11.91 -18.67 15.83
CA LYS A 115 11.37 -17.33 16.05
C LYS A 115 11.44 -16.49 14.77
N ILE A 116 10.41 -15.65 14.57
CA ILE A 116 10.34 -14.72 13.45
C ILE A 116 11.27 -13.54 13.70
N ILE A 117 12.10 -13.17 12.72
CA ILE A 117 12.89 -11.94 12.79
C ILE A 117 12.59 -11.06 11.57
N GLY A 118 11.95 -9.92 11.83
CA GLY A 118 11.77 -8.85 10.86
C GLY A 118 12.90 -7.84 10.93
N VAL A 119 13.27 -7.25 9.81
CA VAL A 119 14.37 -6.27 9.72
C VAL A 119 13.95 -5.05 8.90
N SER A 120 14.31 -3.85 9.37
CA SER A 120 14.15 -2.62 8.58
C SER A 120 15.09 -2.60 7.37
N ALA A 121 14.66 -2.07 6.24
CA ALA A 121 15.53 -1.77 5.11
C ALA A 121 15.09 -0.47 4.41
N HIS A 122 16.06 0.37 4.03
CA HIS A 122 15.84 1.66 3.36
C HIS A 122 16.31 1.66 1.91
N ASN A 123 17.10 0.67 1.51
CA ASN A 123 17.64 0.48 0.17
C ASN A 123 17.88 -1.01 -0.11
N TYR A 124 18.23 -1.33 -1.35
CA TYR A 124 18.46 -2.71 -1.76
C TYR A 124 19.66 -3.36 -1.07
N GLU A 125 20.72 -2.62 -0.78
CA GLU A 125 21.93 -3.19 -0.13
C GLU A 125 21.60 -3.63 1.30
N GLU A 126 20.85 -2.84 2.07
CA GLU A 126 20.37 -3.21 3.40
C GLU A 126 19.44 -4.43 3.33
N ALA A 127 18.52 -4.46 2.37
CA ALA A 127 17.61 -5.58 2.15
C ALA A 127 18.37 -6.87 1.84
N LYS A 128 19.39 -6.79 1.00
CA LYS A 128 20.28 -7.92 0.64
C LYS A 128 21.05 -8.44 1.86
N ILE A 129 21.64 -7.54 2.64
CA ILE A 129 22.37 -7.92 3.87
C ILE A 129 21.43 -8.60 4.87
N ALA A 130 20.20 -8.09 5.06
CA ALA A 130 19.21 -8.70 5.93
C ALA A 130 18.83 -10.12 5.44
N LEU A 131 18.60 -10.30 4.13
CA LEU A 131 18.31 -11.59 3.52
C LEU A 131 19.47 -12.60 3.75
N GLU A 132 20.71 -12.20 3.47
CA GLU A 132 21.90 -13.05 3.63
C GLU A 132 22.16 -13.45 5.10
N ASN A 133 21.69 -12.64 6.04
CA ASN A 133 21.84 -12.88 7.48
C ASN A 133 20.63 -13.60 8.12
N GLY A 134 19.61 -13.98 7.34
CA GLY A 134 18.50 -14.81 7.79
C GLY A 134 17.30 -14.07 8.36
N ALA A 135 17.00 -12.86 7.83
CA ALA A 135 15.71 -12.20 8.07
C ALA A 135 14.55 -13.04 7.50
N ASP A 136 13.42 -13.08 8.20
CA ASP A 136 12.23 -13.77 7.74
C ASP A 136 11.32 -12.86 6.89
N TYR A 137 11.36 -11.54 7.14
CA TYR A 137 10.69 -10.52 6.33
C TYR A 137 11.38 -9.16 6.48
N LEU A 138 11.07 -8.24 5.58
CA LEU A 138 11.57 -6.87 5.59
C LEU A 138 10.44 -5.88 5.85
N GLY A 139 10.73 -4.87 6.68
CA GLY A 139 9.94 -3.64 6.76
C GLY A 139 10.64 -2.54 5.97
N VAL A 140 10.04 -2.09 4.88
CA VAL A 140 10.64 -1.11 3.97
C VAL A 140 9.90 0.22 4.07
N GLY A 141 10.60 1.28 4.46
CA GLY A 141 10.03 2.61 4.66
C GLY A 141 11.03 3.60 5.28
N ALA A 142 10.61 4.87 5.50
CA ALA A 142 9.23 5.37 5.38
C ALA A 142 8.86 5.69 3.93
N ILE A 143 7.70 5.21 3.48
CA ILE A 143 7.22 5.46 2.11
C ILE A 143 6.55 6.83 2.00
N PHE A 144 5.78 7.21 3.03
CA PHE A 144 5.14 8.52 3.12
C PHE A 144 5.64 9.24 4.37
N ALA A 145 5.57 10.58 4.37
CA ALA A 145 5.95 11.40 5.51
C ALA A 145 5.23 10.94 6.79
N THR A 146 5.98 10.78 7.88
CA THR A 146 5.46 10.28 9.16
C THR A 146 6.02 11.08 10.33
N GLN A 147 5.23 11.21 11.39
CA GLN A 147 5.62 11.80 12.67
C GLN A 147 5.89 10.74 13.75
N THR A 148 5.91 9.46 13.37
CA THR A 148 6.06 8.35 14.34
C THR A 148 7.52 8.04 14.65
N LYS A 149 8.45 8.37 13.73
CA LYS A 149 9.89 8.22 13.90
C LYS A 149 10.56 9.49 13.37
N ASP A 150 11.27 10.22 14.25
CA ASP A 150 11.85 11.55 13.93
C ASP A 150 12.95 11.47 12.86
N ASP A 151 13.68 10.35 12.77
CA ASP A 151 14.79 10.12 11.83
C ASP A 151 14.38 9.33 10.58
N ALA A 152 13.09 9.24 10.26
CA ALA A 152 12.62 8.44 9.15
C ALA A 152 13.07 9.03 7.80
N GLN A 153 13.99 8.36 7.10
CA GLN A 153 14.31 8.67 5.71
C GLN A 153 13.16 8.27 4.80
N ASN A 154 12.69 9.21 3.99
CA ASN A 154 11.68 8.89 2.98
C ASN A 154 12.29 8.08 1.85
N ILE A 155 11.67 6.96 1.53
CA ILE A 155 12.06 6.08 0.44
C ILE A 155 11.06 6.24 -0.70
N SER A 156 11.55 6.22 -1.94
CA SER A 156 10.67 6.31 -3.09
C SER A 156 9.92 5.00 -3.35
N MET A 157 8.80 5.10 -4.05
CA MET A 157 8.02 3.94 -4.48
C MET A 157 8.83 3.05 -5.46
N GLU A 158 9.74 3.65 -6.23
CA GLU A 158 10.65 2.96 -7.13
C GLU A 158 11.65 2.10 -6.34
N THR A 159 12.23 2.63 -5.26
CA THR A 159 13.13 1.88 -4.36
C THR A 159 12.40 0.70 -3.71
N LEU A 160 11.18 0.92 -3.22
CA LEU A 160 10.35 -0.16 -2.67
C LEU A 160 10.12 -1.25 -3.71
N ASN A 161 9.73 -0.87 -4.93
CA ASN A 161 9.46 -1.82 -6.01
C ASN A 161 10.73 -2.58 -6.44
N GLU A 162 11.88 -1.91 -6.47
CA GLU A 162 13.19 -2.54 -6.71
C GLU A 162 13.49 -3.61 -5.67
N ILE A 163 13.33 -3.31 -4.38
CA ILE A 163 13.52 -4.28 -3.29
C ILE A 163 12.59 -5.49 -3.48
N CYS A 164 11.27 -5.25 -3.66
CA CYS A 164 10.29 -6.30 -3.83
C CYS A 164 10.59 -7.24 -5.02
N GLN A 165 11.22 -6.73 -6.07
CA GLN A 165 11.58 -7.54 -7.26
C GLN A 165 12.86 -8.37 -7.06
N LYS A 166 13.75 -7.95 -6.17
CA LYS A 166 15.09 -8.53 -6.03
C LYS A 166 15.26 -9.43 -4.80
N VAL A 167 14.32 -9.41 -3.85
CA VAL A 167 14.37 -10.26 -2.65
C VAL A 167 13.31 -11.36 -2.72
N ASP A 168 13.62 -12.53 -2.17
CA ASP A 168 12.71 -13.68 -2.15
C ASP A 168 11.93 -13.81 -0.82
N ILE A 169 12.24 -12.97 0.18
CA ILE A 169 11.50 -12.93 1.45
C ILE A 169 10.39 -11.88 1.40
N PRO A 170 9.32 -12.03 2.23
CA PRO A 170 8.22 -11.09 2.25
C PRO A 170 8.64 -9.65 2.55
N VAL A 171 7.97 -8.69 1.92
CA VAL A 171 8.20 -7.26 2.10
C VAL A 171 6.93 -6.56 2.58
N VAL A 172 7.03 -5.84 3.69
CA VAL A 172 5.98 -5.02 4.27
C VAL A 172 6.35 -3.54 4.09
N ALA A 173 5.47 -2.76 3.47
CA ALA A 173 5.67 -1.32 3.39
C ALA A 173 5.28 -0.64 4.72
N ILE A 174 6.07 0.34 5.17
CA ILE A 174 5.83 1.09 6.40
C ILE A 174 6.07 2.59 6.22
N GLY A 175 5.46 3.40 7.08
CA GLY A 175 5.67 4.85 7.19
C GLY A 175 4.58 5.67 6.52
N GLY A 176 3.82 6.42 7.31
CA GLY A 176 2.80 7.38 6.87
C GLY A 176 1.59 6.80 6.14
N ILE A 177 1.40 5.47 6.17
CA ILE A 177 0.33 4.78 5.45
C ILE A 177 -1.02 5.03 6.14
N ASN A 178 -2.04 5.34 5.32
CA ASN A 178 -3.39 5.63 5.78
C ASN A 178 -4.45 5.17 4.76
N GLN A 179 -5.72 5.40 5.06
CA GLN A 179 -6.84 4.98 4.22
C GLN A 179 -6.86 5.63 2.83
N VAL A 180 -6.19 6.78 2.64
CA VAL A 180 -6.17 7.49 1.35
C VAL A 180 -5.04 6.95 0.47
N ASN A 181 -3.81 6.87 1.01
CA ASN A 181 -2.62 6.54 0.22
C ASN A 181 -2.31 5.03 0.11
N ILE A 182 -2.96 4.17 0.88
CA ILE A 182 -2.73 2.71 0.83
C ILE A 182 -2.97 2.12 -0.57
N LEU A 183 -3.86 2.72 -1.36
CA LEU A 183 -4.14 2.27 -2.73
C LEU A 183 -3.01 2.63 -3.73
N GLU A 184 -2.10 3.52 -3.36
CA GLU A 184 -0.93 3.85 -4.19
C GLU A 184 0.05 2.67 -4.34
N PHE A 185 -0.08 1.63 -3.50
CA PHE A 185 0.68 0.39 -3.63
C PHE A 185 0.14 -0.56 -4.72
N MET A 186 -0.95 -0.21 -5.43
CA MET A 186 -1.42 -1.03 -6.54
C MET A 186 -0.31 -1.26 -7.57
N GLY A 187 -0.06 -2.53 -7.89
CA GLY A 187 1.01 -2.96 -8.81
C GLY A 187 2.42 -3.06 -8.19
N VAL A 188 2.58 -2.74 -6.92
CA VAL A 188 3.82 -3.00 -6.18
C VAL A 188 3.72 -4.37 -5.50
N ALA A 189 4.76 -5.18 -5.61
CA ALA A 189 4.74 -6.58 -5.13
C ALA A 189 5.03 -6.70 -3.62
N ILE A 190 4.39 -5.85 -2.79
CA ILE A 190 4.43 -5.99 -1.33
C ILE A 190 3.59 -7.16 -0.86
N ASP A 191 3.88 -7.70 0.31
CA ASP A 191 3.09 -8.75 0.96
C ASP A 191 2.15 -8.20 2.05
N GLY A 192 2.33 -6.92 2.46
CA GLY A 192 1.48 -6.24 3.42
C GLY A 192 1.93 -4.83 3.75
N VAL A 193 1.26 -4.23 4.73
CA VAL A 193 1.56 -2.88 5.23
C VAL A 193 1.61 -2.85 6.74
N ALA A 194 2.59 -2.12 7.30
CA ALA A 194 2.70 -1.85 8.74
C ALA A 194 2.19 -0.44 9.05
N ILE A 195 1.27 -0.32 9.99
CA ILE A 195 0.55 0.92 10.27
C ILE A 195 0.52 1.20 11.79
N VAL A 196 0.81 2.44 12.16
CA VAL A 196 0.76 2.95 13.54
C VAL A 196 -0.45 3.87 13.72
N SER A 197 -0.31 5.12 13.30
CA SER A 197 -1.24 6.21 13.61
C SER A 197 -2.64 6.03 13.04
N SER A 198 -2.75 5.48 11.84
CA SER A 198 -4.06 5.30 11.18
C SER A 198 -4.89 4.17 11.79
N ILE A 199 -4.28 3.31 12.60
CA ILE A 199 -4.96 2.31 13.44
C ILE A 199 -5.13 2.89 14.86
N PHE A 200 -4.06 3.00 15.62
CA PHE A 200 -4.10 3.29 17.05
C PHE A 200 -4.44 4.75 17.39
N GLY A 201 -4.21 5.68 16.45
CA GLY A 201 -4.63 7.08 16.58
C GLY A 201 -6.11 7.34 16.27
N SER A 202 -6.82 6.36 15.71
CA SER A 202 -8.25 6.47 15.40
C SER A 202 -9.11 6.54 16.68
N ASN A 203 -10.28 7.19 16.58
CA ASN A 203 -11.29 7.15 17.63
C ASN A 203 -12.08 5.83 17.63
N ASP A 204 -12.09 5.10 16.50
CA ASP A 204 -12.70 3.79 16.32
C ASP A 204 -11.67 2.88 15.65
N ILE A 205 -10.87 2.22 16.49
CA ILE A 205 -9.73 1.40 16.06
C ILE A 205 -10.22 0.20 15.23
N GLN A 206 -11.30 -0.44 15.65
CA GLN A 206 -11.84 -1.61 14.96
C GLN A 206 -12.31 -1.26 13.55
N LYS A 207 -13.07 -0.17 13.41
CA LYS A 207 -13.54 0.31 12.09
C LYS A 207 -12.39 0.76 11.20
N ALA A 208 -11.42 1.50 11.75
CA ALA A 208 -10.23 1.93 11.01
C ALA A 208 -9.44 0.74 10.47
N SER A 209 -9.23 -0.28 11.29
CA SER A 209 -8.54 -1.52 10.91
C SER A 209 -9.29 -2.28 9.82
N SER A 210 -10.63 -2.40 9.94
CA SER A 210 -11.47 -3.07 8.93
C SER A 210 -11.36 -2.38 7.56
N LEU A 211 -11.46 -1.05 7.52
CA LEU A 211 -11.33 -0.28 6.28
C LEU A 211 -9.93 -0.41 5.65
N LEU A 212 -8.89 -0.42 6.47
CA LEU A 212 -7.52 -0.61 5.99
C LEU A 212 -7.30 -2.03 5.46
N LYS A 213 -7.86 -3.04 6.16
CA LYS A 213 -7.79 -4.44 5.71
C LYS A 213 -8.45 -4.64 4.35
N ASP A 214 -9.65 -4.12 4.16
CA ASP A 214 -10.36 -4.22 2.88
C ASP A 214 -9.54 -3.61 1.74
N LYS A 215 -8.92 -2.46 1.98
CA LYS A 215 -8.10 -1.78 0.98
C LYS A 215 -6.81 -2.53 0.66
N ILE A 216 -6.08 -3.01 1.68
CA ILE A 216 -4.83 -3.76 1.43
C ILE A 216 -5.10 -5.11 0.77
N GLN A 217 -6.22 -5.75 1.07
CA GLN A 217 -6.63 -6.95 0.34
C GLN A 217 -6.83 -6.68 -1.14
N ARG A 218 -7.46 -5.56 -1.51
CA ARG A 218 -7.59 -5.14 -2.91
C ARG A 218 -6.23 -4.93 -3.57
N VAL A 219 -5.28 -4.29 -2.87
CA VAL A 219 -3.92 -4.06 -3.37
C VAL A 219 -3.20 -5.38 -3.66
N ILE A 220 -3.23 -6.32 -2.72
CA ILE A 220 -2.42 -7.56 -2.80
C ILE A 220 -3.08 -8.63 -3.69
N PHE A 221 -4.40 -8.76 -3.61
CA PHE A 221 -5.12 -9.84 -4.31
C PHE A 221 -5.69 -9.44 -5.67
N ASN A 222 -5.78 -8.15 -5.97
CA ASN A 222 -6.23 -7.69 -7.29
C ASN A 222 -5.09 -7.84 -8.33
N LYS A 223 -5.09 -8.98 -9.02
CA LYS A 223 -4.07 -9.32 -10.02
C LYS A 223 -4.34 -8.73 -11.40
N MET A 224 -5.50 -8.10 -11.62
CA MET A 224 -5.83 -7.47 -12.90
C MET A 224 -5.32 -6.03 -12.91
N PRO A 225 -4.44 -5.65 -13.85
CA PRO A 225 -3.99 -4.27 -13.97
C PRO A 225 -5.17 -3.31 -14.14
N THR A 226 -5.10 -2.13 -13.52
CA THR A 226 -6.12 -1.10 -13.59
C THR A 226 -5.61 0.11 -14.39
N CYS A 227 -6.43 0.64 -15.29
CA CYS A 227 -6.09 1.83 -16.06
C CYS A 227 -7.29 2.79 -16.13
N LEU A 228 -7.00 4.08 -15.99
CA LEU A 228 -7.97 5.16 -16.14
C LEU A 228 -7.76 5.86 -17.48
N THR A 229 -8.79 6.00 -18.28
CA THR A 229 -8.80 6.95 -19.40
C THR A 229 -9.56 8.21 -19.04
N ILE A 230 -8.99 9.38 -19.35
CA ILE A 230 -9.60 10.70 -19.20
C ILE A 230 -9.69 11.30 -20.59
N ALA A 231 -10.87 11.35 -21.17
CA ALA A 231 -11.06 11.83 -22.55
C ALA A 231 -12.52 12.19 -22.83
N GLY A 232 -12.78 12.73 -24.00
CA GLY A 232 -14.12 12.84 -24.55
C GLY A 232 -14.70 11.49 -24.92
N SER A 233 -16.05 11.40 -24.94
CA SER A 233 -16.76 10.24 -25.46
C SER A 233 -16.85 10.30 -26.98
N ASP A 234 -17.00 9.15 -27.63
CA ASP A 234 -17.37 9.00 -29.03
C ASP A 234 -18.60 8.10 -29.13
N SER A 235 -19.76 8.67 -29.53
CA SER A 235 -21.02 7.93 -29.62
C SER A 235 -20.96 6.79 -30.63
N SER A 236 -20.09 6.85 -31.64
CA SER A 236 -19.86 5.75 -32.60
C SER A 236 -18.94 4.65 -32.05
N GLY A 237 -18.22 4.93 -30.98
CA GLY A 237 -17.37 3.98 -30.30
C GLY A 237 -16.02 3.68 -30.97
N GLY A 238 -15.63 4.46 -31.96
CA GLY A 238 -14.37 4.30 -32.71
C GLY A 238 -13.19 5.08 -32.14
N ALA A 239 -13.47 6.06 -31.29
CA ALA A 239 -12.46 6.93 -30.66
C ALA A 239 -12.78 7.16 -29.17
N GLY A 240 -12.07 8.12 -28.53
CA GLY A 240 -12.34 8.57 -27.18
C GLY A 240 -12.31 7.43 -26.14
N ILE A 241 -13.05 7.65 -25.04
CA ILE A 241 -13.10 6.65 -23.95
C ILE A 241 -13.58 5.28 -24.40
N GLN A 242 -14.47 5.19 -25.38
CA GLN A 242 -15.02 3.92 -25.85
C GLN A 242 -13.96 3.06 -26.56
N ALA A 243 -13.10 3.67 -27.37
CA ALA A 243 -11.99 2.96 -28.01
C ALA A 243 -10.93 2.55 -26.97
N ASP A 244 -10.63 3.44 -26.03
CA ASP A 244 -9.68 3.17 -24.94
C ASP A 244 -10.14 1.99 -24.07
N LEU A 245 -11.42 1.98 -23.63
CA LEU A 245 -11.99 0.90 -22.82
C LEU A 245 -11.94 -0.45 -23.54
N LYS A 246 -12.29 -0.48 -24.85
CA LYS A 246 -12.20 -1.69 -25.68
C LYS A 246 -10.76 -2.21 -25.78
N THR A 247 -9.81 -1.29 -25.98
CA THR A 247 -8.39 -1.64 -26.12
C THR A 247 -7.83 -2.16 -24.79
N MET A 248 -8.13 -1.51 -23.69
CA MET A 248 -7.72 -1.95 -22.35
C MET A 248 -8.29 -3.32 -22.03
N LEU A 249 -9.58 -3.55 -22.27
CA LEU A 249 -10.24 -4.84 -22.05
C LEU A 249 -9.63 -5.96 -22.90
N ALA A 250 -9.34 -5.70 -24.16
CA ALA A 250 -8.69 -6.66 -25.06
C ALA A 250 -7.30 -7.06 -24.55
N ASN A 251 -6.63 -6.18 -23.82
CA ASN A 251 -5.33 -6.42 -23.19
C ASN A 251 -5.43 -6.93 -21.73
N ARG A 252 -6.61 -7.37 -21.28
CA ARG A 252 -6.87 -7.89 -19.92
C ARG A 252 -6.57 -6.85 -18.82
N VAL A 253 -6.87 -5.59 -19.07
CA VAL A 253 -6.75 -4.48 -18.13
C VAL A 253 -8.16 -4.07 -17.67
N TYR A 254 -8.37 -3.91 -16.37
CA TYR A 254 -9.60 -3.33 -15.85
C TYR A 254 -9.62 -1.83 -16.19
N ALA A 255 -10.54 -1.46 -17.04
CA ALA A 255 -10.61 -0.12 -17.61
C ALA A 255 -11.65 0.75 -16.89
N MET A 256 -11.24 1.93 -16.47
CA MET A 256 -12.09 2.96 -15.88
C MET A 256 -12.07 4.20 -16.75
N SER A 257 -13.09 5.08 -16.64
CA SER A 257 -13.16 6.30 -17.43
C SER A 257 -13.60 7.51 -16.63
N VAL A 258 -13.00 8.65 -16.97
CA VAL A 258 -13.45 10.00 -16.61
C VAL A 258 -13.81 10.72 -17.91
N ILE A 259 -15.03 11.16 -18.00
CA ILE A 259 -15.56 11.82 -19.21
C ILE A 259 -15.28 13.31 -19.11
N ALA A 260 -14.47 13.83 -20.05
CA ALA A 260 -14.14 15.26 -20.14
C ALA A 260 -15.09 16.04 -21.08
N ALA A 261 -15.67 15.36 -22.06
CA ALA A 261 -16.66 15.91 -22.96
C ALA A 261 -17.56 14.81 -23.52
N LEU A 262 -18.79 15.12 -23.86
CA LEU A 262 -19.69 14.27 -24.63
C LEU A 262 -19.72 14.74 -26.08
N THR A 263 -19.68 13.84 -27.05
CA THR A 263 -19.79 14.19 -28.44
C THR A 263 -20.97 13.48 -29.10
N ALA A 264 -21.69 14.19 -29.99
CA ALA A 264 -22.52 13.58 -31.00
C ALA A 264 -21.63 13.34 -32.23
N GLN A 265 -21.08 12.14 -32.32
CA GLN A 265 -20.04 11.77 -33.28
C GLN A 265 -20.40 10.47 -34.00
N ASN A 266 -20.01 10.39 -35.26
CA ASN A 266 -20.11 9.20 -36.10
C ASN A 266 -18.82 9.03 -36.92
N THR A 267 -18.77 8.07 -37.85
CA THR A 267 -17.59 7.78 -38.66
C THR A 267 -17.24 8.87 -39.68
N THR A 268 -18.11 9.83 -39.89
CA THR A 268 -17.94 10.93 -40.86
C THR A 268 -17.57 12.27 -40.23
N GLY A 269 -17.84 12.45 -38.93
CA GLY A 269 -17.51 13.69 -38.23
C GLY A 269 -18.10 13.82 -36.84
N VAL A 270 -17.90 14.98 -36.26
CA VAL A 270 -18.45 15.40 -34.95
C VAL A 270 -19.44 16.52 -35.18
N ASP A 271 -20.70 16.24 -34.86
CA ASP A 271 -21.80 17.21 -35.07
C ASP A 271 -21.90 18.21 -33.90
N THR A 272 -21.74 17.73 -32.66
CA THR A 272 -21.91 18.56 -31.47
C THR A 272 -21.01 18.06 -30.34
N ILE A 273 -20.49 18.99 -29.53
CA ILE A 273 -19.70 18.72 -28.34
C ILE A 273 -20.38 19.36 -27.13
N TYR A 274 -20.51 18.60 -26.06
CA TYR A 274 -20.94 19.09 -24.77
C TYR A 274 -19.80 18.91 -23.77
N ASP A 275 -19.19 20.01 -23.34
CA ASP A 275 -18.10 19.99 -22.38
C ASP A 275 -18.61 19.67 -20.97
N VAL A 276 -17.90 18.84 -20.25
CA VAL A 276 -18.18 18.52 -18.84
C VAL A 276 -17.44 19.52 -17.94
N ASP A 277 -18.15 20.07 -16.96
CA ASP A 277 -17.57 21.02 -16.01
C ASP A 277 -16.32 20.47 -15.30
N ALA A 278 -15.32 21.32 -15.15
CA ALA A 278 -14.05 20.96 -14.49
C ALA A 278 -14.23 20.40 -13.07
N SER A 279 -15.23 20.92 -12.32
CA SER A 279 -15.59 20.43 -10.99
C SER A 279 -16.15 19.01 -11.03
N PHE A 280 -16.95 18.68 -12.05
CA PHE A 280 -17.50 17.34 -12.20
C PHE A 280 -16.46 16.33 -12.69
N VAL A 281 -15.53 16.76 -13.56
CA VAL A 281 -14.36 15.96 -13.95
C VAL A 281 -13.52 15.62 -12.70
N ALA A 282 -13.27 16.61 -11.82
CA ALA A 282 -12.60 16.38 -10.55
C ALA A 282 -13.33 15.36 -9.67
N SER A 283 -14.65 15.46 -9.55
CA SER A 283 -15.47 14.54 -8.76
C SER A 283 -15.45 13.11 -9.31
N GLN A 284 -15.46 12.93 -10.64
CA GLN A 284 -15.26 11.61 -11.25
C GLN A 284 -13.88 11.03 -10.90
N MET A 285 -12.81 11.85 -10.96
CA MET A 285 -11.47 11.41 -10.57
C MET A 285 -11.43 11.03 -9.09
N ASP A 286 -12.02 11.83 -8.20
CA ASP A 286 -12.08 11.52 -6.76
C ASP A 286 -12.75 10.15 -6.52
N SER A 287 -13.86 9.90 -7.19
CA SER A 287 -14.60 8.63 -7.07
C SER A 287 -13.77 7.43 -7.50
N VAL A 288 -12.98 7.56 -8.57
CA VAL A 288 -12.10 6.48 -9.05
C VAL A 288 -10.91 6.28 -8.11
N PHE A 289 -10.14 7.35 -7.84
CA PHE A 289 -8.90 7.24 -7.08
C PHE A 289 -9.09 6.81 -5.62
N THR A 290 -10.26 7.08 -5.04
CA THR A 290 -10.56 6.69 -3.65
C THR A 290 -11.08 5.26 -3.49
N ASP A 291 -11.46 4.60 -4.58
CA ASP A 291 -11.97 3.22 -4.56
C ASP A 291 -11.06 2.25 -5.34
N ILE A 292 -10.84 2.49 -6.63
CA ILE A 292 -9.99 1.63 -7.48
C ILE A 292 -8.85 2.49 -8.02
N TYR A 293 -7.73 2.52 -7.29
CA TYR A 293 -6.58 3.33 -7.70
C TYR A 293 -6.00 2.83 -9.04
N PRO A 294 -5.90 3.70 -10.07
CA PRO A 294 -5.37 3.30 -11.37
C PRO A 294 -3.85 3.13 -11.34
N MET A 295 -3.35 2.01 -11.85
CA MET A 295 -1.92 1.75 -12.03
C MET A 295 -1.31 2.57 -13.16
N ALA A 296 -2.15 2.99 -14.12
CA ALA A 296 -1.78 3.88 -15.22
C ALA A 296 -2.94 4.80 -15.58
N VAL A 297 -2.62 5.97 -16.13
CA VAL A 297 -3.60 6.96 -16.60
C VAL A 297 -3.30 7.34 -18.04
N LYS A 298 -4.30 7.23 -18.94
CA LYS A 298 -4.24 7.77 -20.30
C LYS A 298 -5.07 9.05 -20.35
N ILE A 299 -4.51 10.11 -20.86
CA ILE A 299 -5.23 11.37 -21.14
C ILE A 299 -5.36 11.48 -22.65
N GLY A 300 -6.61 11.53 -23.15
CA GLY A 300 -6.90 11.76 -24.55
C GLY A 300 -7.32 13.20 -24.81
N MET A 301 -8.36 13.39 -25.63
CA MET A 301 -8.86 14.73 -25.96
C MET A 301 -9.46 15.44 -24.75
N VAL A 302 -8.86 16.58 -24.38
CA VAL A 302 -9.33 17.53 -23.37
C VAL A 302 -9.15 18.93 -23.96
N SER A 303 -10.25 19.65 -24.20
CA SER A 303 -10.25 20.93 -24.93
C SER A 303 -10.21 22.16 -24.01
N GLN A 304 -10.76 22.06 -22.80
CA GLN A 304 -10.94 23.19 -21.90
C GLN A 304 -9.76 23.36 -20.95
N LYS A 305 -9.22 24.57 -20.85
CA LYS A 305 -8.10 24.90 -19.97
C LYS A 305 -8.40 24.59 -18.50
N GLU A 306 -9.59 24.90 -18.04
CA GLU A 306 -10.05 24.69 -16.66
C GLU A 306 -10.09 23.19 -16.33
N VAL A 307 -10.52 22.35 -17.27
CA VAL A 307 -10.52 20.89 -17.16
C VAL A 307 -9.08 20.35 -17.09
N ILE A 308 -8.17 20.85 -17.94
CA ILE A 308 -6.76 20.47 -17.92
C ILE A 308 -6.10 20.78 -16.56
N LEU A 309 -6.36 21.99 -16.03
CA LEU A 309 -5.85 22.39 -14.72
C LEU A 309 -6.42 21.51 -13.59
N SER A 310 -7.70 21.19 -13.64
CA SER A 310 -8.37 20.30 -12.69
C SER A 310 -7.77 18.90 -12.72
N ILE A 311 -7.62 18.31 -13.90
CA ILE A 311 -6.98 17.00 -14.10
C ILE A 311 -5.54 17.02 -13.52
N SER A 312 -4.75 18.01 -13.89
CA SER A 312 -3.36 18.14 -13.40
C SER A 312 -3.28 18.24 -11.87
N GLY A 313 -4.19 19.02 -11.27
CA GLY A 313 -4.31 19.14 -9.81
C GLY A 313 -4.63 17.80 -9.14
N LYS A 314 -5.61 17.07 -9.67
CA LYS A 314 -6.02 15.77 -9.14
C LYS A 314 -4.96 14.69 -9.32
N LEU A 315 -4.28 14.63 -10.45
CA LEU A 315 -3.17 13.70 -10.68
C LEU A 315 -2.03 13.91 -9.68
N LYS A 316 -1.71 15.18 -9.38
CA LYS A 316 -0.72 15.51 -8.33
C LYS A 316 -1.22 15.15 -6.94
N GLN A 317 -2.48 15.48 -6.60
CA GLN A 317 -3.10 15.17 -5.31
C GLN A 317 -3.04 13.67 -4.99
N TYR A 318 -3.29 12.82 -5.99
CA TYR A 318 -3.32 11.37 -5.83
C TYR A 318 -1.99 10.68 -6.18
N HIS A 319 -0.93 11.43 -6.45
CA HIS A 319 0.38 10.90 -6.84
C HIS A 319 0.29 9.87 -7.98
N ALA A 320 -0.54 10.18 -9.00
CA ALA A 320 -0.79 9.29 -10.12
C ALA A 320 0.51 8.98 -10.89
N ARG A 321 0.67 7.72 -11.27
CA ARG A 321 1.87 7.21 -11.95
C ARG A 321 1.53 6.73 -13.36
N ASN A 322 2.58 6.51 -14.16
CA ASN A 322 2.45 5.94 -15.51
C ASN A 322 1.45 6.73 -16.36
N ILE A 323 1.62 8.06 -16.42
CA ILE A 323 0.72 8.96 -17.15
C ILE A 323 1.16 9.03 -18.60
N VAL A 324 0.25 8.69 -19.52
CA VAL A 324 0.41 8.83 -20.97
C VAL A 324 -0.52 9.91 -21.46
N VAL A 325 0.01 10.94 -22.08
CA VAL A 325 -0.77 12.01 -22.71
C VAL A 325 -0.75 11.83 -24.22
N ASP A 326 -1.93 11.63 -24.79
CA ASP A 326 -2.12 11.60 -26.24
C ASP A 326 -2.56 13.00 -26.71
N PRO A 327 -1.68 13.78 -27.35
CA PRO A 327 -1.96 15.16 -27.74
C PRO A 327 -2.87 15.20 -28.97
N VAL A 328 -4.12 14.77 -28.83
CA VAL A 328 -5.13 14.79 -29.91
C VAL A 328 -5.56 16.23 -30.21
N MET A 329 -4.67 17.03 -30.78
CA MET A 329 -5.01 18.43 -31.13
C MET A 329 -5.43 18.63 -32.57
N ALA A 330 -5.18 17.67 -33.46
CA ALA A 330 -5.31 17.93 -34.90
C ALA A 330 -5.94 16.79 -35.71
N VAL A 331 -6.20 15.63 -35.14
CA VAL A 331 -6.51 14.42 -35.92
C VAL A 331 -8.00 14.29 -36.24
N SER A 332 -8.88 14.85 -35.45
CA SER A 332 -10.33 14.70 -35.66
C SER A 332 -10.90 15.56 -36.80
N TYR A 333 -10.12 16.51 -37.30
CA TYR A 333 -10.56 17.46 -38.32
C TYR A 333 -9.64 17.54 -39.54
N THR A 334 -8.49 16.93 -39.51
CA THR A 334 -7.58 16.85 -40.66
C THR A 334 -7.52 15.39 -41.09
N HIS A 335 -7.76 15.11 -42.36
CA HIS A 335 -7.61 13.80 -42.99
C HIS A 335 -6.15 13.36 -42.97
N LEU A 336 -5.63 13.04 -41.81
CA LEU A 336 -4.38 12.32 -41.67
C LEU A 336 -4.70 10.86 -41.84
N THR A 337 -4.58 10.38 -43.04
CA THR A 337 -4.42 8.94 -43.29
C THR A 337 -3.17 8.48 -42.55
N LEU A 338 -3.35 7.62 -41.57
CA LEU A 338 -2.22 6.89 -40.99
C LEU A 338 -1.50 6.18 -42.15
N PRO A 339 -0.15 6.25 -42.25
CA PRO A 339 0.56 5.42 -43.19
C PRO A 339 0.28 3.98 -42.85
N THR A 340 -0.22 3.24 -43.83
CA THR A 340 -0.45 1.80 -43.78
C THR A 340 0.87 1.05 -43.60
#